data_643e29a9dd8d0c91e82668378492761d
#
_entry.id   643e29a9dd8d0c91e82668378492761d
#
_cell.length_a   1.000
_cell.length_b   1.000
_cell.length_c   1.000
_cell.angle_alpha   90.00
_cell.angle_beta   90.00
_cell.angle_gamma   90.00
#
_symmetry.space_group_name_H-M   'P 1'
#
loop_
_entity.id
_entity.type
_entity.pdbx_description
1 polymer ?
#
loop_
_entity_poly.entity_id
_entity_poly.type
_entity_poly.pdbx_seq_one_letter_code
_entity_poly.pdbx_strand_id
1 'polypeptide(L)'
;MHPRSTMTAALVGALTLACSSDDAPTDEVSDESGASESDTDTGETGGEPQWPTVDLDALPYEYLSEYGFFVGEDLSALEPASGVIPYTVVSPLFSDFAGKARFIYLPEGEQLHIDFDAASPGPGGEGELWEWPVGSVLIKNFYFDLDRSNPGQDQNAKRIETRLMVRYPEGWDVFTYVWDDAEQDAVLTKYGQLVDVEFTDVDGQPATQEYKVPSLEQCGSCHSRDNTLETLGPVTHQMNYEVERDGQMVNQMQWLESLGVFDEPLPDLSGFPTMVDPMGDVGTLDQRARSYLHANCSHCHRQDGGAGISGLRYPYWEEAPIHLGVCKPPAAAGAASGGRPYDIVPGDPDQSIVVYRMESLDPMVKMPELPSRVLNPEGIQLISDWITAMEPAGCE
;
A
#
# COMPACT_ATOMS: atom_id res chain seq x y z
N MET A 1 30.53 -23.06 17.31
CA MET A 1 31.36 -23.64 16.20
C MET A 1 30.33 -24.10 15.14
N HIS A 2 30.01 -23.24 14.20
CA HIS A 2 29.17 -23.59 13.06
C HIS A 2 29.96 -23.31 11.78
N PRO A 3 29.91 -24.15 10.78
CA PRO A 3 30.71 -24.00 9.57
C PRO A 3 30.06 -23.00 8.61
N ARG A 4 30.88 -22.11 8.09
CA ARG A 4 30.56 -21.18 7.00
C ARG A 4 30.42 -21.97 5.70
N SER A 5 29.27 -21.76 5.00
CA SER A 5 29.05 -22.26 3.65
C SER A 5 29.53 -21.19 2.67
N THR A 6 30.47 -21.55 1.81
CA THR A 6 31.02 -20.71 0.74
C THR A 6 30.12 -20.85 -0.51
N MET A 7 29.60 -19.75 -0.99
CA MET A 7 28.90 -19.67 -2.27
C MET A 7 29.91 -19.59 -3.42
N THR A 8 29.82 -20.52 -4.35
CA THR A 8 30.62 -20.59 -5.57
C THR A 8 29.90 -19.88 -6.70
N ALA A 9 30.51 -18.85 -7.25
CA ALA A 9 30.03 -18.13 -8.43
C ALA A 9 30.19 -18.98 -9.68
N ALA A 10 29.12 -19.13 -10.48
CA ALA A 10 29.16 -19.75 -11.81
C ALA A 10 29.32 -18.67 -12.87
N LEU A 11 30.39 -18.82 -13.66
CA LEU A 11 30.73 -18.00 -14.81
C LEU A 11 29.87 -18.45 -16.02
N VAL A 12 29.10 -17.54 -16.62
CA VAL A 12 28.43 -17.79 -17.91
C VAL A 12 29.27 -17.20 -19.03
N GLY A 13 29.74 -18.07 -19.92
CA GLY A 13 30.54 -17.71 -21.05
C GLY A 13 29.73 -17.17 -22.22
N ALA A 14 30.19 -16.06 -22.78
CA ALA A 14 29.66 -15.45 -23.99
C ALA A 14 30.15 -16.21 -25.23
N LEU A 15 29.22 -16.60 -26.10
CA LEU A 15 29.50 -17.13 -27.44
C LEU A 15 29.33 -15.99 -28.46
N THR A 16 30.43 -15.59 -29.06
CA THR A 16 30.48 -14.70 -30.23
C THR A 16 30.34 -15.53 -31.51
N LEU A 17 29.36 -15.23 -32.36
CA LEU A 17 29.35 -15.69 -33.78
C LEU A 17 29.73 -14.54 -34.69
N ALA A 18 30.74 -14.82 -35.51
CA ALA A 18 31.27 -13.92 -36.52
C ALA A 18 30.46 -14.00 -37.81
N CYS A 19 30.24 -12.84 -38.42
CA CYS A 19 29.79 -12.71 -39.82
C CYS A 19 30.96 -12.93 -40.76
N SER A 20 30.73 -13.66 -41.86
CA SER A 20 31.54 -13.59 -43.06
C SER A 20 30.66 -13.27 -44.27
N SER A 21 31.06 -12.23 -44.99
CA SER A 21 30.60 -11.78 -46.30
C SER A 21 31.16 -12.65 -47.38
N ASP A 22 30.44 -12.89 -48.49
CA ASP A 22 30.97 -12.88 -49.83
C ASP A 22 29.88 -12.82 -50.90
N ASP A 23 30.03 -11.81 -51.73
CA ASP A 23 29.84 -11.55 -53.16
C ASP A 23 28.70 -12.12 -54.01
N ALA A 24 28.13 -11.17 -54.75
CA ALA A 24 27.23 -11.30 -55.89
C ALA A 24 27.95 -11.88 -57.16
N PRO A 25 27.20 -12.29 -58.23
CA PRO A 25 26.93 -11.34 -59.28
C PRO A 25 25.53 -11.40 -59.95
N THR A 26 25.28 -10.32 -60.67
CA THR A 26 24.22 -9.91 -61.58
C THR A 26 23.84 -10.94 -62.62
N ASP A 27 22.54 -11.01 -63.00
CA ASP A 27 22.11 -10.90 -64.47
C ASP A 27 20.60 -10.57 -64.52
N GLU A 28 20.33 -9.62 -65.44
CA GLU A 28 18.99 -9.16 -65.84
C GLU A 28 18.26 -10.25 -66.64
N VAL A 29 16.92 -10.22 -66.72
CA VAL A 29 16.05 -10.04 -67.90
C VAL A 29 14.57 -10.11 -67.49
N SER A 30 13.85 -9.05 -67.88
CA SER A 30 12.42 -8.77 -68.17
C SER A 30 11.41 -9.94 -68.27
N ASP A 31 10.19 -9.85 -67.80
CA ASP A 31 8.96 -9.30 -68.37
C ASP A 31 7.70 -9.87 -67.77
N GLU A 32 6.84 -8.92 -67.48
CA GLU A 32 5.36 -8.90 -67.59
C GLU A 32 4.42 -9.81 -66.78
N SER A 33 3.54 -9.10 -66.10
CA SER A 33 2.09 -9.20 -65.94
C SER A 33 1.50 -10.09 -64.85
N GLY A 34 0.70 -9.42 -64.03
CA GLY A 34 -0.35 -10.09 -63.24
C GLY A 34 -0.59 -9.48 -61.90
N ALA A 35 -1.35 -8.40 -61.88
CA ALA A 35 -1.88 -7.80 -60.64
C ALA A 35 -2.65 -8.79 -59.81
N SER A 36 -2.32 -8.85 -58.53
CA SER A 36 -3.26 -9.12 -57.44
C SER A 36 -2.63 -8.55 -56.17
N GLU A 37 -2.88 -7.27 -55.96
CA GLU A 37 -2.67 -6.65 -54.63
C GLU A 37 -3.61 -7.31 -53.66
N SER A 38 -3.08 -8.18 -52.84
CA SER A 38 -3.70 -8.50 -51.54
C SER A 38 -3.02 -7.60 -50.55
N ASP A 39 -3.61 -6.44 -50.30
CA ASP A 39 -3.36 -5.64 -49.12
C ASP A 39 -3.66 -6.50 -47.89
N THR A 40 -2.66 -7.13 -47.35
CA THR A 40 -2.67 -7.50 -45.93
C THR A 40 -2.40 -6.22 -45.18
N ASP A 41 -3.47 -5.47 -44.97
CA ASP A 41 -3.55 -4.46 -43.94
C ASP A 41 -3.33 -5.18 -42.59
N THR A 42 -2.08 -5.23 -42.19
CA THR A 42 -1.75 -5.44 -40.74
C THR A 42 -2.04 -4.13 -40.06
N GLY A 43 -3.33 -3.85 -39.90
CA GLY A 43 -3.78 -2.77 -39.04
C GLY A 43 -3.29 -3.05 -37.62
N GLU A 44 -2.17 -2.46 -37.26
CA GLU A 44 -1.97 -2.08 -35.86
C GLU A 44 -3.12 -1.13 -35.54
N THR A 45 -4.18 -1.68 -34.96
CA THR A 45 -5.20 -0.88 -34.30
C THR A 45 -4.57 -0.30 -33.05
N GLY A 46 -3.77 0.76 -33.23
CA GLY A 46 -3.49 1.70 -32.18
C GLY A 46 -4.81 2.37 -31.83
N GLY A 47 -5.62 1.72 -31.01
CA GLY A 47 -6.82 2.32 -30.43
C GLY A 47 -6.38 3.56 -29.65
N GLU A 48 -7.18 4.61 -29.69
CA GLU A 48 -6.97 5.76 -28.80
C GLU A 48 -6.89 5.27 -27.35
N PRO A 49 -6.04 5.91 -26.49
CA PRO A 49 -5.92 5.54 -25.09
C PRO A 49 -7.31 5.47 -24.45
N GLN A 50 -7.66 4.32 -23.89
CA GLN A 50 -8.94 4.16 -23.22
C GLN A 50 -8.83 4.73 -21.80
N TRP A 51 -9.54 5.82 -21.54
CA TRP A 51 -9.66 6.41 -20.23
C TRP A 51 -10.77 5.75 -19.43
N PRO A 52 -10.60 5.59 -18.11
CA PRO A 52 -11.67 5.16 -17.23
C PRO A 52 -12.90 6.06 -17.29
N THR A 53 -14.06 5.49 -17.01
CA THR A 53 -15.33 6.24 -16.89
C THR A 53 -15.65 6.44 -15.40
N VAL A 54 -15.61 7.70 -14.95
CA VAL A 54 -15.98 8.09 -13.58
C VAL A 54 -17.07 9.16 -13.66
N ASP A 55 -18.31 8.70 -13.84
CA ASP A 55 -19.49 9.57 -13.81
C ASP A 55 -20.02 9.67 -12.39
N LEU A 56 -19.72 10.77 -11.69
CA LEU A 56 -20.06 10.96 -10.28
C LEU A 56 -21.56 10.90 -9.98
N ASP A 57 -22.42 11.18 -10.96
CA ASP A 57 -23.88 11.10 -10.82
C ASP A 57 -24.38 9.65 -10.93
N ALA A 58 -23.60 8.75 -11.55
CA ALA A 58 -23.96 7.35 -11.74
C ALA A 58 -23.33 6.40 -10.72
N LEU A 59 -22.33 6.85 -9.93
CA LEU A 59 -21.62 6.01 -8.98
C LEU A 59 -22.45 5.66 -7.73
N PRO A 60 -22.19 4.50 -7.09
CA PRO A 60 -21.23 3.46 -7.50
C PRO A 60 -21.80 2.54 -8.59
N TYR A 61 -20.98 2.07 -9.51
CA TYR A 61 -21.35 1.01 -10.46
C TYR A 61 -21.52 -0.34 -9.75
N GLU A 62 -22.21 -1.28 -10.39
CA GLU A 62 -22.43 -2.63 -9.83
C GLU A 62 -21.16 -3.49 -9.91
N TYR A 63 -20.39 -3.36 -11.00
CA TYR A 63 -19.17 -4.12 -11.28
C TYR A 63 -17.95 -3.21 -11.37
N LEU A 64 -16.79 -3.71 -10.91
CA LEU A 64 -15.52 -2.99 -10.98
C LEU A 64 -15.10 -2.71 -12.44
N SER A 65 -15.37 -3.64 -13.35
CA SER A 65 -15.08 -3.50 -14.78
C SER A 65 -15.73 -2.29 -15.43
N GLU A 66 -16.87 -1.83 -14.92
CA GLU A 66 -17.63 -0.70 -15.50
C GLU A 66 -16.87 0.63 -15.40
N TYR A 67 -15.89 0.74 -14.48
CA TYR A 67 -15.00 1.91 -14.39
C TYR A 67 -13.94 1.94 -15.49
N GLY A 68 -13.53 0.78 -16.00
CA GLY A 68 -12.44 0.69 -16.97
C GLY A 68 -11.06 1.05 -16.40
N PHE A 69 -10.84 0.89 -15.08
CA PHE A 69 -9.52 1.17 -14.46
C PHE A 69 -8.44 0.20 -14.90
N PHE A 70 -8.82 -1.00 -15.29
CA PHE A 70 -7.89 -2.04 -15.74
C PHE A 70 -8.29 -2.49 -17.13
N VAL A 71 -7.27 -2.79 -17.96
CA VAL A 71 -7.42 -3.22 -19.34
C VAL A 71 -7.00 -4.67 -19.52
N GLY A 72 -7.29 -5.23 -20.71
CA GLY A 72 -6.99 -6.64 -21.01
C GLY A 72 -8.18 -7.57 -20.80
N GLU A 73 -7.99 -8.85 -21.11
CA GLU A 73 -9.02 -9.89 -20.97
C GLU A 73 -9.08 -10.43 -19.52
N ASP A 74 -7.99 -10.25 -18.76
CA ASP A 74 -7.83 -10.69 -17.38
C ASP A 74 -7.74 -9.48 -16.45
N LEU A 75 -8.85 -9.08 -15.86
CA LEU A 75 -8.89 -7.95 -14.93
C LEU A 75 -8.06 -8.21 -13.66
N SER A 76 -7.87 -9.48 -13.29
CA SER A 76 -7.07 -9.82 -12.11
C SER A 76 -5.57 -9.52 -12.28
N ALA A 77 -5.10 -9.37 -13.51
CA ALA A 77 -3.74 -8.91 -13.81
C ALA A 77 -3.50 -7.47 -13.39
N LEU A 78 -4.58 -6.68 -13.19
CA LEU A 78 -4.55 -5.27 -12.78
C LEU A 78 -3.68 -4.40 -13.71
N GLU A 79 -3.69 -4.68 -15.00
CA GLU A 79 -3.01 -3.84 -16.01
C GLU A 79 -3.70 -2.47 -16.07
N PRO A 80 -3.03 -1.36 -15.72
CA PRO A 80 -3.69 -0.08 -15.56
C PRO A 80 -4.05 0.55 -16.91
N ALA A 81 -5.26 1.10 -17.01
CA ALA A 81 -5.70 1.95 -18.11
C ALA A 81 -4.97 3.31 -18.11
N SER A 82 -5.17 4.10 -19.17
CA SER A 82 -4.64 5.47 -19.25
C SER A 82 -5.10 6.31 -18.05
N GLY A 83 -4.19 7.09 -17.44
CA GLY A 83 -4.46 7.91 -16.27
C GLY A 83 -4.56 7.15 -14.95
N VAL A 84 -4.39 5.82 -14.95
CA VAL A 84 -4.32 4.99 -13.75
C VAL A 84 -2.85 4.68 -13.42
N ILE A 85 -2.33 5.23 -12.34
CA ILE A 85 -0.91 5.27 -12.04
C ILE A 85 -0.62 4.43 -10.80
N PRO A 86 0.22 3.38 -10.87
CA PRO A 86 0.57 2.56 -9.72
C PRO A 86 1.44 3.33 -8.72
N TYR A 87 1.18 3.13 -7.42
CA TYR A 87 2.03 3.66 -6.37
C TYR A 87 2.17 2.68 -5.21
N THR A 88 3.20 2.92 -4.40
CA THR A 88 3.46 2.16 -3.18
C THR A 88 3.65 3.09 -1.99
N VAL A 89 3.58 2.57 -0.79
CA VAL A 89 3.87 3.29 0.46
C VAL A 89 4.99 2.58 1.19
N VAL A 90 5.91 3.32 1.78
CA VAL A 90 7.09 2.74 2.43
C VAL A 90 6.73 1.94 3.68
N SER A 91 5.68 2.35 4.39
CA SER A 91 5.19 1.65 5.59
C SER A 91 3.71 1.28 5.40
N PRO A 92 3.40 0.04 4.97
CA PRO A 92 2.02 -0.37 4.74
C PRO A 92 1.31 -0.77 6.03
N LEU A 93 0.00 -0.49 6.09
CA LEU A 93 -0.89 -1.04 7.12
C LEU A 93 -0.90 -2.57 7.04
N PHE A 94 -0.73 -3.27 8.15
CA PHE A 94 -0.94 -4.71 8.24
C PHE A 94 -2.44 -5.05 8.07
N SER A 95 -2.74 -6.04 7.26
CA SER A 95 -4.10 -6.51 6.96
C SER A 95 -4.09 -8.02 6.77
N ASP A 96 -3.84 -8.76 7.85
CA ASP A 96 -3.93 -10.23 7.85
C ASP A 96 -3.05 -10.91 6.78
N PHE A 97 -1.86 -10.37 6.53
CA PHE A 97 -0.92 -10.79 5.48
C PHE A 97 -1.41 -10.57 4.04
N ALA A 98 -2.55 -9.91 3.82
CA ALA A 98 -2.94 -9.55 2.47
C ALA A 98 -1.96 -8.54 1.86
N GLY A 99 -1.46 -8.85 0.66
CA GLY A 99 -0.74 -7.93 -0.21
C GLY A 99 -1.65 -6.79 -0.69
N LYS A 100 -1.06 -5.73 -1.19
CA LYS A 100 -1.82 -4.56 -1.67
C LYS A 100 -1.20 -3.98 -2.92
N ALA A 101 -1.96 -3.96 -4.01
CA ALA A 101 -1.67 -3.15 -5.19
C ALA A 101 -2.49 -1.86 -5.11
N ARG A 102 -1.85 -0.71 -5.38
CA ARG A 102 -2.47 0.61 -5.23
C ARG A 102 -2.27 1.45 -6.47
N PHE A 103 -3.33 2.17 -6.84
CA PHE A 103 -3.29 3.06 -8.00
C PHE A 103 -3.97 4.40 -7.67
N ILE A 104 -3.52 5.44 -8.34
CA ILE A 104 -4.13 6.75 -8.41
C ILE A 104 -4.75 6.88 -9.80
N TYR A 105 -6.02 7.26 -9.87
CA TYR A 105 -6.64 7.75 -11.09
C TYR A 105 -6.88 9.26 -10.96
N LEU A 106 -6.42 10.01 -11.94
CA LEU A 106 -6.74 11.42 -12.12
C LEU A 106 -7.58 11.58 -13.39
N PRO A 107 -8.65 12.40 -13.39
CA PRO A 107 -9.37 12.71 -14.60
C PRO A 107 -8.45 13.32 -15.66
N GLU A 108 -8.79 13.14 -16.93
CA GLU A 108 -7.99 13.63 -18.05
C GLU A 108 -7.75 15.14 -17.96
N GLY A 109 -6.48 15.54 -17.98
CA GLY A 109 -6.06 16.94 -17.90
C GLY A 109 -6.04 17.56 -16.50
N GLU A 110 -6.46 16.81 -15.47
CA GLU A 110 -6.42 17.26 -14.09
C GLU A 110 -5.09 16.86 -13.43
N GLN A 111 -4.66 17.67 -12.46
CA GLN A 111 -3.41 17.49 -11.71
C GLN A 111 -3.66 17.65 -10.21
N LEU A 112 -2.78 17.07 -9.43
CA LEU A 112 -2.82 17.09 -7.98
C LEU A 112 -2.01 18.29 -7.46
N HIS A 113 -2.55 19.01 -6.49
CA HIS A 113 -1.83 20.06 -5.76
C HIS A 113 -1.29 19.56 -4.44
N ILE A 114 -0.07 19.97 -4.07
CA ILE A 114 0.53 19.73 -2.76
C ILE A 114 0.98 21.06 -2.17
N ASP A 115 0.38 21.47 -1.06
CA ASP A 115 0.87 22.62 -0.29
C ASP A 115 2.05 22.21 0.59
N PHE A 116 3.26 22.40 0.06
CA PHE A 116 4.50 22.09 0.77
C PHE A 116 4.81 23.06 1.91
N ASP A 117 4.24 24.24 1.94
CA ASP A 117 4.42 25.20 3.04
C ASP A 117 3.59 24.78 4.27
N ALA A 118 2.44 24.13 4.04
CA ALA A 118 1.62 23.52 5.08
C ALA A 118 2.14 22.12 5.50
N ALA A 119 3.01 21.53 4.70
CA ALA A 119 3.52 20.17 4.83
C ALA A 119 4.58 19.96 5.92
N SER A 120 4.91 20.95 6.74
CA SER A 120 5.72 20.73 7.93
C SER A 120 4.85 20.13 9.02
N PRO A 121 4.90 18.80 9.26
CA PRO A 121 4.15 18.20 10.33
C PRO A 121 4.69 18.71 11.66
N GLY A 122 3.95 19.62 12.26
CA GLY A 122 4.26 20.13 13.60
C GLY A 122 3.93 19.10 14.69
N PRO A 123 4.41 19.29 15.91
CA PRO A 123 4.02 18.47 17.06
C PRO A 123 2.48 18.45 17.23
N GLY A 124 1.88 17.29 17.14
CA GLY A 124 0.45 17.12 17.12
C GLY A 124 -0.17 17.14 15.72
N GLY A 125 0.65 17.15 14.77
CA GLY A 125 0.70 17.19 13.36
C GLY A 125 -0.45 16.59 12.61
N GLU A 126 -1.08 17.49 11.98
CA GLU A 126 -1.83 17.23 10.80
C GLU A 126 -0.79 16.98 9.72
N GLY A 127 -0.69 15.73 9.26
CA GLY A 127 0.13 15.44 8.10
C GLY A 127 -0.42 16.23 6.93
N GLU A 128 0.46 16.60 6.04
CA GLU A 128 0.15 17.13 4.73
C GLU A 128 -0.93 16.27 4.07
N LEU A 129 -2.02 16.89 3.67
CA LEU A 129 -3.03 16.27 2.83
C LEU A 129 -2.89 16.83 1.42
N TRP A 130 -2.75 15.95 0.44
CA TRP A 130 -2.72 16.33 -0.96
C TRP A 130 -4.11 16.77 -1.41
N GLU A 131 -4.19 17.86 -2.16
CA GLU A 131 -5.44 18.39 -2.70
C GLU A 131 -5.77 17.69 -4.02
N TRP A 132 -6.83 16.88 -4.00
CA TRP A 132 -7.23 16.01 -5.10
C TRP A 132 -8.28 16.70 -5.96
N PRO A 133 -8.14 16.71 -7.30
CA PRO A 133 -9.21 17.17 -8.18
C PRO A 133 -10.47 16.30 -8.05
N VAL A 134 -11.62 16.90 -8.27
CA VAL A 134 -12.91 16.19 -8.25
C VAL A 134 -12.92 15.12 -9.34
N GLY A 135 -13.38 13.93 -9.02
CA GLY A 135 -13.33 12.77 -9.91
C GLY A 135 -12.09 11.90 -9.76
N SER A 136 -11.09 12.31 -8.96
CA SER A 136 -9.96 11.44 -8.63
C SER A 136 -10.40 10.19 -7.90
N VAL A 137 -9.72 9.09 -8.12
CA VAL A 137 -9.98 7.82 -7.43
C VAL A 137 -8.69 7.22 -6.90
N LEU A 138 -8.68 6.86 -5.62
CA LEU A 138 -7.66 6.00 -5.05
C LEU A 138 -8.16 4.57 -5.08
N ILE A 139 -7.41 3.70 -5.73
CA ILE A 139 -7.76 2.30 -5.95
C ILE A 139 -6.81 1.44 -5.12
N LYS A 140 -7.36 0.54 -4.30
CA LYS A 140 -6.58 -0.35 -3.44
C LYS A 140 -7.10 -1.78 -3.54
N ASN A 141 -6.31 -2.61 -4.20
CA ASN A 141 -6.60 -4.04 -4.33
C ASN A 141 -5.93 -4.80 -3.19
N PHE A 142 -6.64 -5.74 -2.60
CA PHE A 142 -6.13 -6.68 -1.60
C PHE A 142 -6.10 -8.07 -2.21
N TYR A 143 -4.96 -8.72 -2.08
CA TYR A 143 -4.74 -10.06 -2.59
C TYR A 143 -4.01 -10.93 -1.57
N PHE A 144 -4.15 -12.24 -1.70
CA PHE A 144 -3.36 -13.19 -0.94
C PHE A 144 -2.38 -13.91 -1.85
N ASP A 145 -1.15 -14.05 -1.37
CA ASP A 145 -0.19 -14.97 -1.93
C ASP A 145 -0.57 -16.39 -1.47
N LEU A 146 -1.01 -17.23 -2.41
CA LEU A 146 -1.48 -18.60 -2.12
C LEU A 146 -0.33 -19.59 -1.87
N ASP A 147 0.92 -19.17 -2.15
CA ASP A 147 2.12 -19.96 -1.80
C ASP A 147 3.15 -19.06 -1.10
N ARG A 148 3.01 -18.93 0.21
CA ARG A 148 3.93 -18.14 1.05
C ARG A 148 5.29 -18.79 1.25
N SER A 149 5.48 -20.06 0.88
CA SER A 149 6.79 -20.69 0.84
C SER A 149 7.63 -20.23 -0.34
N ASN A 150 6.97 -19.66 -1.36
CA ASN A 150 7.60 -19.09 -2.57
C ASN A 150 6.90 -17.75 -2.94
N PRO A 151 7.08 -16.69 -2.14
CA PRO A 151 6.33 -15.44 -2.28
C PRO A 151 6.72 -14.66 -3.53
N GLY A 152 5.81 -13.75 -3.95
CA GLY A 152 6.06 -12.82 -5.06
C GLY A 152 5.86 -13.42 -6.45
N GLN A 153 5.12 -14.53 -6.55
CA GLN A 153 4.71 -15.11 -7.84
C GLN A 153 3.29 -14.60 -8.17
N ASP A 154 3.14 -13.67 -9.09
CA ASP A 154 1.86 -13.05 -9.46
C ASP A 154 0.77 -14.07 -9.79
N GLN A 155 1.14 -15.19 -10.42
CA GLN A 155 0.25 -16.29 -10.74
C GLN A 155 -0.33 -17.01 -9.52
N ASN A 156 0.24 -16.80 -8.35
CA ASN A 156 -0.25 -17.39 -7.09
C ASN A 156 -1.02 -16.37 -6.24
N ALA A 157 -1.24 -15.16 -6.75
CA ALA A 157 -1.98 -14.13 -6.05
C ALA A 157 -3.48 -14.26 -6.30
N LYS A 158 -4.28 -14.44 -5.24
CA LYS A 158 -5.76 -14.41 -5.32
C LYS A 158 -6.26 -13.03 -4.90
N ARG A 159 -7.00 -12.35 -5.77
CA ARG A 159 -7.68 -11.07 -5.45
C ARG A 159 -8.86 -11.35 -4.54
N ILE A 160 -9.02 -10.54 -3.49
CA ILE A 160 -10.12 -10.68 -2.53
C ILE A 160 -11.08 -9.50 -2.64
N GLU A 161 -10.55 -8.28 -2.56
CA GLU A 161 -11.35 -7.07 -2.63
C GLU A 161 -10.59 -5.92 -3.30
N THR A 162 -11.34 -5.01 -3.90
CA THR A 162 -10.86 -3.71 -4.38
C THR A 162 -11.67 -2.64 -3.69
N ARG A 163 -10.99 -1.68 -3.05
CA ARG A 163 -11.62 -0.49 -2.45
C ARG A 163 -11.29 0.72 -3.28
N LEU A 164 -12.31 1.52 -3.52
CA LEU A 164 -12.22 2.80 -4.20
C LEU A 164 -12.52 3.90 -3.20
N MET A 165 -11.68 4.94 -3.17
CA MET A 165 -12.03 6.23 -2.57
C MET A 165 -12.19 7.21 -3.72
N VAL A 166 -13.40 7.76 -3.88
CA VAL A 166 -13.75 8.67 -4.98
C VAL A 166 -13.91 10.09 -4.44
N ARG A 167 -13.27 11.04 -5.10
CA ARG A 167 -13.32 12.45 -4.74
C ARG A 167 -14.54 13.15 -5.36
N TYR A 168 -15.51 13.49 -4.53
CA TYR A 168 -16.67 14.33 -4.87
C TYR A 168 -16.43 15.81 -4.51
N PRO A 169 -17.21 16.76 -5.02
CA PRO A 169 -17.07 18.18 -4.64
C PRO A 169 -17.16 18.42 -3.12
N GLU A 170 -18.00 17.66 -2.42
CA GLU A 170 -18.22 17.78 -0.98
C GLU A 170 -17.26 16.97 -0.11
N GLY A 171 -16.45 16.07 -0.68
CA GLY A 171 -15.53 15.22 0.08
C GLY A 171 -15.24 13.91 -0.62
N TRP A 172 -14.81 12.92 0.17
CA TRP A 172 -14.55 11.57 -0.31
C TRP A 172 -15.73 10.64 -0.01
N ASP A 173 -15.94 9.67 -0.89
CA ASP A 173 -16.79 8.50 -0.63
C ASP A 173 -16.01 7.21 -0.87
N VAL A 174 -16.48 6.10 -0.30
CA VAL A 174 -15.76 4.81 -0.32
C VAL A 174 -16.67 3.72 -0.85
N PHE A 175 -16.15 2.93 -1.78
CA PHE A 175 -16.85 1.76 -2.34
C PHE A 175 -15.96 0.53 -2.23
N THR A 176 -16.57 -0.62 -1.92
CA THR A 176 -15.86 -1.90 -1.79
C THR A 176 -16.44 -2.90 -2.79
N TYR A 177 -15.56 -3.53 -3.55
CA TYR A 177 -15.86 -4.57 -4.52
C TYR A 177 -15.20 -5.86 -4.08
N VAL A 178 -15.92 -6.97 -4.12
CA VAL A 178 -15.38 -8.28 -3.78
C VAL A 178 -15.27 -9.11 -5.04
N TRP A 179 -14.07 -9.65 -5.27
CA TRP A 179 -13.78 -10.48 -6.44
C TRP A 179 -14.52 -11.81 -6.36
N ASP A 180 -15.04 -12.27 -7.48
CA ASP A 180 -15.60 -13.60 -7.59
C ASP A 180 -14.51 -14.69 -7.51
N ASP A 181 -14.92 -15.95 -7.31
CA ASP A 181 -13.95 -17.04 -7.18
C ASP A 181 -13.16 -17.32 -8.47
N ALA A 182 -13.66 -16.90 -9.63
CA ALA A 182 -13.01 -17.04 -10.92
C ALA A 182 -12.12 -15.83 -11.27
N GLU A 183 -12.12 -14.81 -10.42
CA GLU A 183 -11.40 -13.53 -10.60
C GLU A 183 -11.69 -12.84 -11.94
N GLN A 184 -12.93 -13.02 -12.46
CA GLN A 184 -13.37 -12.42 -13.72
C GLN A 184 -13.78 -10.95 -13.53
N ASP A 185 -14.39 -10.64 -12.39
CA ASP A 185 -14.78 -9.28 -12.01
C ASP A 185 -14.97 -9.17 -10.50
N ALA A 186 -15.20 -7.97 -10.01
CA ALA A 186 -15.50 -7.71 -8.61
C ALA A 186 -16.85 -6.97 -8.48
N VAL A 187 -17.67 -7.40 -7.52
CA VAL A 187 -19.04 -6.92 -7.33
C VAL A 187 -19.12 -6.00 -6.12
N LEU A 188 -19.86 -4.90 -6.28
CA LEU A 188 -20.10 -3.93 -5.22
C LEU A 188 -20.73 -4.59 -3.99
N THR A 189 -20.14 -4.35 -2.82
CA THR A 189 -20.71 -4.74 -1.54
C THR A 189 -20.81 -3.58 -0.58
N LYS A 190 -21.93 -3.48 0.15
CA LYS A 190 -22.14 -2.51 1.22
C LYS A 190 -21.91 -3.13 2.61
N TYR A 191 -22.00 -4.44 2.66
CA TYR A 191 -21.89 -5.19 3.90
C TYR A 191 -20.55 -5.90 3.96
N GLY A 192 -19.94 -5.87 5.15
CA GLY A 192 -18.74 -6.66 5.38
C GLY A 192 -19.03 -8.15 5.26
N GLN A 193 -18.03 -8.91 4.80
CA GLN A 193 -18.12 -10.36 4.71
C GLN A 193 -16.83 -11.03 5.15
N LEU A 194 -16.90 -12.32 5.43
CA LEU A 194 -15.76 -13.16 5.73
C LEU A 194 -15.45 -14.00 4.49
N VAL A 195 -14.17 -14.09 4.14
CA VAL A 195 -13.68 -14.87 3.02
C VAL A 195 -12.63 -15.84 3.55
N ASP A 196 -12.87 -17.14 3.37
CA ASP A 196 -11.88 -18.15 3.69
C ASP A 196 -10.84 -18.23 2.55
N VAL A 197 -9.58 -18.10 2.90
CA VAL A 197 -8.45 -18.20 1.97
C VAL A 197 -7.62 -19.41 2.33
N GLU A 198 -7.56 -20.37 1.41
CA GLU A 198 -6.68 -21.53 1.50
C GLU A 198 -5.35 -21.22 0.84
N PHE A 199 -4.24 -21.52 1.50
CA PHE A 199 -2.89 -21.23 1.01
C PHE A 199 -1.85 -22.21 1.57
N THR A 200 -0.66 -22.19 0.99
CA THR A 200 0.51 -22.87 1.55
C THR A 200 1.27 -21.87 2.43
N ASP A 201 1.53 -22.22 3.68
CA ASP A 201 2.25 -21.35 4.63
C ASP A 201 3.76 -21.29 4.33
N VAL A 202 4.48 -20.51 5.14
CA VAL A 202 5.94 -20.33 5.00
C VAL A 202 6.75 -21.62 5.20
N ASP A 203 6.18 -22.61 5.89
CA ASP A 203 6.77 -23.91 6.14
C ASP A 203 6.34 -24.96 5.09
N GLY A 204 5.60 -24.55 4.06
CA GLY A 204 5.12 -25.40 2.98
C GLY A 204 3.93 -26.28 3.38
N GLN A 205 3.18 -25.91 4.43
CA GLN A 205 2.03 -26.67 4.89
C GLN A 205 0.72 -26.01 4.45
N PRO A 206 -0.33 -26.81 4.12
CA PRO A 206 -1.66 -26.27 3.85
C PRO A 206 -2.21 -25.53 5.09
N ALA A 207 -2.71 -24.33 4.87
CA ALA A 207 -3.33 -23.50 5.89
C ALA A 207 -4.59 -22.82 5.36
N THR A 208 -5.45 -22.39 6.27
CA THR A 208 -6.64 -21.60 5.95
C THR A 208 -6.72 -20.41 6.88
N GLN A 209 -7.05 -19.26 6.33
CA GLN A 209 -7.24 -18.04 7.10
C GLN A 209 -8.55 -17.38 6.71
N GLU A 210 -9.35 -17.01 7.70
CA GLU A 210 -10.52 -16.17 7.50
C GLU A 210 -10.08 -14.69 7.38
N TYR A 211 -10.35 -14.10 6.21
CA TYR A 211 -10.12 -12.68 5.94
C TYR A 211 -11.44 -11.91 6.07
N LYS A 212 -11.38 -10.73 6.70
CA LYS A 212 -12.55 -9.87 6.86
C LYS A 212 -12.52 -8.71 5.86
N VAL A 213 -13.44 -8.74 4.90
CA VAL A 213 -13.81 -7.56 4.12
C VAL A 213 -14.64 -6.65 5.05
N PRO A 214 -14.22 -5.39 5.34
CA PRO A 214 -14.99 -4.52 6.22
C PRO A 214 -16.26 -3.99 5.53
N SER A 215 -17.25 -3.61 6.35
CA SER A 215 -18.40 -2.86 5.86
C SER A 215 -18.02 -1.39 5.59
N LEU A 216 -18.83 -0.69 4.79
CA LEU A 216 -18.63 0.75 4.53
C LEU A 216 -18.59 1.59 5.81
N GLU A 217 -19.42 1.26 6.82
CA GLU A 217 -19.41 1.92 8.11
C GLU A 217 -18.05 1.79 8.83
N GLN A 218 -17.40 0.63 8.69
CA GLN A 218 -16.09 0.38 9.28
C GLN A 218 -14.94 1.15 8.59
N CYS A 219 -15.11 1.59 7.35
CA CYS A 219 -14.11 2.44 6.68
C CYS A 219 -13.95 3.78 7.41
N GLY A 220 -15.05 4.37 7.86
CA GLY A 220 -15.04 5.61 8.62
C GLY A 220 -14.28 5.54 9.93
N SER A 221 -14.14 4.35 10.56
CA SER A 221 -13.39 4.19 11.81
C SER A 221 -11.92 4.59 11.69
N CYS A 222 -11.33 4.43 10.49
CA CYS A 222 -9.94 4.79 10.21
C CYS A 222 -9.83 6.08 9.38
N HIS A 223 -10.74 6.25 8.41
CA HIS A 223 -10.68 7.30 7.41
C HIS A 223 -11.40 8.59 7.78
N SER A 224 -12.00 8.70 8.98
CA SER A 224 -12.70 9.93 9.38
C SER A 224 -11.81 10.88 10.16
N ARG A 225 -11.94 12.17 9.81
CA ARG A 225 -11.46 13.31 10.57
C ARG A 225 -12.59 14.35 10.61
N ASP A 226 -12.93 14.85 11.78
CA ASP A 226 -14.00 15.85 11.95
C ASP A 226 -15.32 15.49 11.21
N ASN A 227 -15.66 14.18 11.19
CA ASN A 227 -16.81 13.58 10.49
C ASN A 227 -16.75 13.65 8.95
N THR A 228 -15.60 13.94 8.36
CA THR A 228 -15.33 13.83 6.92
C THR A 228 -14.40 12.65 6.64
N LEU A 229 -14.59 11.98 5.51
CA LEU A 229 -13.67 10.95 5.07
C LEU A 229 -12.40 11.57 4.49
N GLU A 230 -11.25 11.00 4.82
CA GLU A 230 -9.93 11.43 4.35
C GLU A 230 -9.09 10.27 3.84
N THR A 231 -8.16 10.59 2.94
CA THR A 231 -7.14 9.66 2.50
C THR A 231 -6.08 9.47 3.60
N LEU A 232 -5.49 8.28 3.71
CA LEU A 232 -4.47 7.98 4.72
C LEU A 232 -3.09 7.70 4.12
N GLY A 233 -3.03 7.45 2.82
CA GLY A 233 -1.89 6.78 2.23
C GLY A 233 -0.96 7.65 1.39
N PRO A 234 -1.42 8.23 0.29
CA PRO A 234 -0.53 9.02 -0.56
C PRO A 234 -0.27 10.38 0.08
N VAL A 235 0.84 10.46 0.79
CA VAL A 235 1.39 11.66 1.43
C VAL A 235 2.91 11.63 1.28
N THR A 236 3.56 12.81 1.29
CA THR A 236 4.98 12.94 0.93
C THR A 236 5.88 12.02 1.77
N HIS A 237 5.72 11.96 3.08
CA HIS A 237 6.56 11.13 3.95
C HIS A 237 6.41 9.61 3.74
N GLN A 238 5.30 9.15 3.14
CA GLN A 238 5.07 7.76 2.73
C GLN A 238 5.54 7.45 1.31
N MET A 239 5.65 8.49 0.47
CA MET A 239 5.88 8.35 -0.97
C MET A 239 7.29 8.79 -1.40
N ASN A 240 8.01 9.60 -0.58
CA ASN A 240 9.33 10.11 -0.88
C ASN A 240 10.43 9.09 -0.59
N TYR A 241 10.48 8.03 -1.40
CA TYR A 241 11.49 6.98 -1.31
C TYR A 241 11.74 6.33 -2.67
N GLU A 242 12.84 5.58 -2.78
CA GLU A 242 13.23 4.90 -4.01
C GLU A 242 12.38 3.66 -4.27
N VAL A 243 11.84 3.58 -5.49
CA VAL A 243 11.06 2.44 -5.99
C VAL A 243 11.66 1.95 -7.30
N GLU A 244 11.46 0.68 -7.60
CA GLU A 244 11.83 0.15 -8.92
C GLU A 244 10.76 0.50 -9.95
N ARG A 245 11.19 1.10 -11.08
CA ARG A 245 10.36 1.35 -12.26
C ARG A 245 11.19 1.03 -13.49
N ASP A 246 10.68 0.15 -14.34
CA ASP A 246 11.34 -0.27 -15.59
C ASP A 246 12.80 -0.72 -15.38
N GLY A 247 13.07 -1.45 -14.29
CA GLY A 247 14.40 -1.95 -13.93
C GLY A 247 15.35 -0.89 -13.39
N GLN A 248 14.87 0.29 -13.04
CA GLN A 248 15.64 1.38 -12.43
C GLN A 248 15.08 1.78 -11.07
N MET A 249 15.98 2.09 -10.12
CA MET A 249 15.60 2.71 -8.86
C MET A 249 15.43 4.21 -9.07
N VAL A 250 14.24 4.72 -8.79
CA VAL A 250 13.87 6.13 -8.93
C VAL A 250 13.10 6.60 -7.70
N ASN A 251 13.27 7.86 -7.32
CA ASN A 251 12.41 8.43 -6.29
C ASN A 251 10.96 8.50 -6.79
N GLN A 252 10.02 7.90 -6.04
CA GLN A 252 8.63 7.75 -6.49
C GLN A 252 7.93 9.09 -6.72
N MET A 253 8.19 10.11 -5.88
CA MET A 253 7.62 11.44 -6.07
C MET A 253 8.13 12.10 -7.36
N GLN A 254 9.44 12.00 -7.65
CA GLN A 254 10.03 12.52 -8.88
C GLN A 254 9.53 11.75 -10.12
N TRP A 255 9.31 10.44 -9.98
CA TRP A 255 8.72 9.66 -11.05
C TRP A 255 7.28 10.12 -11.34
N LEU A 256 6.44 10.33 -10.31
CA LEU A 256 5.09 10.87 -10.46
C LEU A 256 5.11 12.29 -11.10
N GLU A 257 6.07 13.14 -10.70
CA GLU A 257 6.27 14.44 -11.33
C GLU A 257 6.56 14.30 -12.84
N SER A 258 7.40 13.36 -13.22
CA SER A 258 7.74 13.12 -14.63
C SER A 258 6.55 12.67 -15.46
N LEU A 259 5.50 12.11 -14.85
CA LEU A 259 4.23 11.75 -15.47
C LEU A 259 3.23 12.92 -15.50
N GLY A 260 3.59 14.10 -14.97
CA GLY A 260 2.73 15.29 -14.94
C GLY A 260 1.60 15.20 -13.91
N VAL A 261 1.77 14.41 -12.84
CA VAL A 261 0.77 14.22 -11.78
C VAL A 261 0.52 15.51 -11.00
N PHE A 262 1.53 16.36 -10.81
CA PHE A 262 1.46 17.55 -9.98
C PHE A 262 1.29 18.82 -10.83
N ASP A 263 0.53 19.79 -10.33
CA ASP A 263 0.26 21.09 -10.97
C ASP A 263 1.45 22.07 -10.86
N GLU A 264 2.32 21.86 -9.86
CA GLU A 264 3.54 22.63 -9.65
C GLU A 264 4.76 21.71 -9.54
N PRO A 265 5.96 22.17 -9.94
CA PRO A 265 7.19 21.40 -9.77
C PRO A 265 7.47 21.12 -8.29
N LEU A 266 7.93 19.89 -8.01
CA LEU A 266 8.30 19.49 -6.66
C LEU A 266 9.50 20.31 -6.15
N PRO A 267 9.50 20.73 -4.88
CA PRO A 267 10.68 21.34 -4.25
C PRO A 267 11.78 20.27 -4.06
N ASP A 268 12.95 20.69 -3.55
CA ASP A 268 13.97 19.76 -3.08
C ASP A 268 13.43 18.93 -1.90
N LEU A 269 13.11 17.67 -2.16
CA LEU A 269 12.52 16.74 -1.18
C LEU A 269 13.53 16.18 -0.17
N SER A 270 14.82 16.46 -0.30
CA SER A 270 15.87 15.94 0.59
C SER A 270 15.72 16.40 2.05
N GLY A 271 15.05 17.53 2.27
CA GLY A 271 14.76 18.08 3.58
C GLY A 271 13.42 17.66 4.19
N PHE A 272 12.59 16.93 3.45
CA PHE A 272 11.28 16.51 3.94
C PHE A 272 11.36 15.24 4.80
N PRO A 273 10.53 15.13 5.84
CA PRO A 273 10.44 13.90 6.62
C PRO A 273 10.11 12.71 5.73
N THR A 274 10.87 11.64 5.86
CA THR A 274 10.66 10.39 5.14
C THR A 274 10.56 9.25 6.13
N MET A 275 9.50 8.48 6.05
CA MET A 275 9.37 7.23 6.79
C MET A 275 10.30 6.18 6.20
N VAL A 276 10.54 5.13 6.96
CA VAL A 276 11.34 3.97 6.53
C VAL A 276 10.48 2.71 6.53
N ASP A 277 10.90 1.71 5.75
CA ASP A 277 10.27 0.39 5.84
C ASP A 277 10.45 -0.18 7.26
N PRO A 278 9.35 -0.43 7.99
CA PRO A 278 9.44 -0.92 9.36
C PRO A 278 10.10 -2.31 9.46
N MET A 279 9.99 -3.13 8.41
CA MET A 279 10.56 -4.50 8.36
C MET A 279 11.88 -4.55 7.61
N GLY A 280 12.34 -3.43 7.03
CA GLY A 280 13.60 -3.31 6.30
C GLY A 280 14.82 -3.13 7.19
N ASP A 281 15.98 -3.02 6.54
CA ASP A 281 17.28 -2.83 7.19
C ASP A 281 17.72 -1.35 7.24
N VAL A 282 16.95 -0.45 6.63
CA VAL A 282 17.26 0.98 6.57
C VAL A 282 16.62 1.72 7.74
N GLY A 283 17.36 2.68 8.31
CA GLY A 283 16.91 3.46 9.44
C GLY A 283 17.21 2.82 10.80
N THR A 284 17.05 3.62 11.86
CA THR A 284 17.21 3.15 13.24
C THR A 284 16.01 2.33 13.69
N LEU A 285 16.15 1.57 14.76
CA LEU A 285 15.04 0.84 15.39
C LEU A 285 13.89 1.77 15.77
N ASP A 286 14.19 2.98 16.28
CA ASP A 286 13.18 4.00 16.60
C ASP A 286 12.42 4.46 15.35
N GLN A 287 13.12 4.77 14.26
CA GLN A 287 12.49 5.17 13.00
C GLN A 287 11.57 4.06 12.45
N ARG A 288 12.02 2.81 12.48
CA ARG A 288 11.23 1.66 12.03
C ARG A 288 9.99 1.43 12.89
N ALA A 289 10.14 1.47 14.21
CA ALA A 289 9.02 1.34 15.14
C ALA A 289 8.00 2.48 14.97
N ARG A 290 8.45 3.71 14.81
CA ARG A 290 7.59 4.88 14.59
C ARG A 290 6.90 4.84 13.23
N SER A 291 7.58 4.35 12.17
CA SER A 291 6.94 4.10 10.86
C SER A 291 5.83 3.05 10.99
N TYR A 292 6.07 1.97 11.72
CA TYR A 292 5.07 0.95 11.99
C TYR A 292 3.86 1.51 12.76
N LEU A 293 4.11 2.25 13.85
CA LEU A 293 3.06 2.87 14.66
C LEU A 293 2.25 3.89 13.86
N HIS A 294 2.92 4.68 13.00
CA HIS A 294 2.22 5.60 12.12
C HIS A 294 1.25 4.86 11.19
N ALA A 295 1.73 3.87 10.47
CA ALA A 295 0.93 3.17 9.47
C ALA A 295 -0.21 2.35 10.07
N ASN A 296 -0.03 1.80 11.28
CA ASN A 296 -0.96 0.85 11.88
C ASN A 296 -1.84 1.41 13.01
N CYS A 297 -1.48 2.56 13.58
CA CYS A 297 -2.12 3.08 14.79
C CYS A 297 -2.51 4.56 14.70
N SER A 298 -1.74 5.41 13.97
CA SER A 298 -1.92 6.87 14.00
C SER A 298 -3.27 7.34 13.48
N HIS A 299 -3.87 6.62 12.53
CA HIS A 299 -5.17 6.98 11.97
C HIS A 299 -6.29 7.03 13.02
N CYS A 300 -6.18 6.26 14.12
CA CYS A 300 -7.04 6.34 15.29
C CYS A 300 -6.39 7.10 16.43
N HIS A 301 -5.09 6.86 16.71
CA HIS A 301 -4.33 7.45 17.80
C HIS A 301 -3.65 8.77 17.37
N ARG A 302 -4.44 9.79 17.18
CA ARG A 302 -4.11 11.20 16.95
C ARG A 302 -5.09 12.07 17.71
N GLN A 303 -4.85 13.39 17.78
CA GLN A 303 -5.64 14.28 18.63
C GLN A 303 -7.14 14.25 18.29
N ASP A 304 -7.47 14.24 17.03
CA ASP A 304 -8.81 14.29 16.41
C ASP A 304 -9.24 12.93 15.81
N GLY A 305 -8.52 11.86 16.12
CA GLY A 305 -8.86 10.49 15.71
C GLY A 305 -9.82 9.80 16.67
N GLY A 306 -10.40 8.67 16.25
CA GLY A 306 -11.37 7.90 17.03
C GLY A 306 -10.88 7.46 18.42
N ALA A 307 -9.55 7.30 18.61
CA ALA A 307 -8.92 6.98 19.87
C ALA A 307 -8.26 8.18 20.57
N GLY A 308 -8.56 9.41 20.16
CA GLY A 308 -7.95 10.64 20.71
C GLY A 308 -8.09 10.78 22.23
N ILE A 309 -9.18 10.26 22.83
CA ILE A 309 -9.40 10.24 24.27
C ILE A 309 -8.32 9.46 25.05
N SER A 310 -7.62 8.52 24.38
CA SER A 310 -6.52 7.77 25.00
C SER A 310 -5.33 8.67 25.34
N GLY A 311 -5.20 9.80 24.65
CA GLY A 311 -4.03 10.68 24.74
C GLY A 311 -2.77 10.09 24.09
N LEU A 312 -2.88 8.91 23.45
CA LEU A 312 -1.82 8.35 22.63
C LEU A 312 -1.83 9.01 21.24
N ARG A 313 -0.65 9.30 20.71
CA ARG A 313 -0.46 9.90 19.40
C ARG A 313 0.70 9.21 18.71
N TYR A 314 0.45 8.61 17.57
CA TYR A 314 1.42 7.85 16.79
C TYR A 314 1.72 8.39 15.37
N PRO A 315 1.39 9.67 15.01
CA PRO A 315 2.00 10.26 13.83
C PRO A 315 3.53 10.14 13.89
N TYR A 316 4.18 9.91 12.76
CA TYR A 316 5.63 9.64 12.68
C TYR A 316 6.49 10.75 13.32
N TRP A 317 6.01 11.99 13.28
CA TRP A 317 6.69 13.18 13.80
C TRP A 317 6.35 13.53 15.27
N GLU A 318 5.54 12.73 15.96
CA GLU A 318 5.27 12.96 17.39
C GLU A 318 6.54 12.68 18.21
N GLU A 319 7.00 13.69 18.96
CA GLU A 319 8.25 13.59 19.73
C GLU A 319 8.04 13.48 21.24
N ALA A 320 6.85 13.85 21.73
CA ALA A 320 6.60 13.84 23.15
C ALA A 320 6.48 12.40 23.69
N PRO A 321 7.39 11.94 24.58
CA PRO A 321 7.37 10.55 25.06
C PRO A 321 6.05 10.14 25.69
N ILE A 322 5.38 11.06 26.39
CA ILE A 322 4.09 10.81 27.03
C ILE A 322 2.99 10.56 25.99
N HIS A 323 3.04 11.19 24.82
CA HIS A 323 2.08 10.94 23.75
C HIS A 323 2.36 9.59 23.05
N LEU A 324 3.62 9.17 23.01
CA LEU A 324 3.99 7.83 22.53
C LEU A 324 3.61 6.74 23.54
N GLY A 325 3.18 7.11 24.74
CA GLY A 325 2.76 6.17 25.78
C GLY A 325 3.81 5.88 26.85
N VAL A 326 5.01 6.48 26.75
CA VAL A 326 6.12 6.22 27.68
C VAL A 326 5.74 6.74 29.07
N CYS A 327 5.72 5.84 30.05
CA CYS A 327 5.29 6.07 31.45
C CYS A 327 3.90 6.72 31.56
N LYS A 328 3.05 6.53 30.56
CA LYS A 328 1.71 7.11 30.53
C LYS A 328 0.70 6.12 31.10
N PRO A 329 -0.01 6.45 32.20
CA PRO A 329 -1.12 5.63 32.66
C PRO A 329 -2.24 5.54 31.61
N PRO A 330 -2.91 4.39 31.47
CA PRO A 330 -3.99 4.25 30.51
C PRO A 330 -5.19 5.13 30.87
N ALA A 331 -5.69 5.92 29.93
CA ALA A 331 -6.84 6.78 30.15
C ALA A 331 -8.18 6.04 30.03
N ALA A 332 -8.28 5.06 29.13
CA ALA A 332 -9.54 4.41 28.77
C ALA A 332 -9.44 2.89 28.56
N ALA A 333 -8.31 2.25 28.86
CA ALA A 333 -8.12 0.82 28.60
C ALA A 333 -8.98 -0.11 29.47
N GLY A 334 -9.35 0.29 30.68
CA GLY A 334 -10.13 -0.55 31.57
C GLY A 334 -9.50 -1.93 31.79
N ALA A 335 -10.29 -2.99 31.62
CA ALA A 335 -9.82 -4.38 31.73
C ALA A 335 -8.81 -4.75 30.61
N ALA A 336 -8.84 -4.05 29.48
CA ALA A 336 -7.90 -4.27 28.37
C ALA A 336 -6.47 -3.78 28.66
N SER A 337 -6.21 -3.18 29.85
CA SER A 337 -4.86 -2.95 30.35
C SER A 337 -4.14 -4.24 30.78
N GLY A 338 -4.89 -5.32 31.01
CA GLY A 338 -4.33 -6.56 31.55
C GLY A 338 -3.69 -6.38 32.93
N GLY A 339 -4.10 -5.33 33.70
CA GLY A 339 -3.53 -4.98 35.00
C GLY A 339 -2.17 -4.26 34.93
N ARG A 340 -1.70 -3.89 33.72
CA ARG A 340 -0.44 -3.17 33.53
C ARG A 340 -0.61 -1.68 33.82
N PRO A 341 0.41 -1.03 34.43
CA PRO A 341 0.26 0.33 34.94
C PRO A 341 0.42 1.42 33.85
N TYR A 342 1.14 1.14 32.77
CA TYR A 342 1.48 2.15 31.74
C TYR A 342 1.31 1.62 30.32
N ASP A 343 1.05 2.53 29.39
CA ASP A 343 0.96 2.21 27.97
C ASP A 343 2.30 1.65 27.44
N ILE A 344 3.43 2.26 27.84
CA ILE A 344 4.80 1.76 27.60
C ILE A 344 5.61 1.87 28.90
N VAL A 345 6.24 0.77 29.29
CA VAL A 345 7.26 0.70 30.36
C VAL A 345 8.63 0.59 29.69
N PRO A 346 9.50 1.62 29.75
CA PRO A 346 10.83 1.58 29.14
C PRO A 346 11.66 0.39 29.64
N GLY A 347 12.19 -0.38 28.68
CA GLY A 347 12.99 -1.58 28.97
C GLY A 347 12.16 -2.83 29.26
N ASP A 348 10.82 -2.74 29.37
CA ASP A 348 9.97 -3.86 29.76
C ASP A 348 8.71 -3.97 28.88
N PRO A 349 8.81 -4.64 27.73
CA PRO A 349 7.67 -4.83 26.80
C PRO A 349 6.56 -5.68 27.45
N ASP A 350 6.88 -6.65 28.31
CA ASP A 350 5.88 -7.53 28.97
C ASP A 350 4.97 -6.76 29.94
N GLN A 351 5.45 -5.65 30.50
CA GLN A 351 4.68 -4.77 31.36
C GLN A 351 4.03 -3.61 30.60
N SER A 352 4.20 -3.55 29.28
CA SER A 352 3.64 -2.50 28.41
C SER A 352 2.27 -2.90 27.88
N ILE A 353 1.28 -2.02 28.02
CA ILE A 353 -0.10 -2.27 27.54
C ILE A 353 -0.13 -2.40 26.01
N VAL A 354 0.68 -1.62 25.29
CA VAL A 354 0.70 -1.65 23.83
C VAL A 354 1.03 -3.04 23.31
N VAL A 355 2.08 -3.70 23.83
CA VAL A 355 2.47 -5.07 23.43
C VAL A 355 1.38 -6.06 23.83
N TYR A 356 0.91 -6.02 25.06
CA TYR A 356 -0.17 -6.90 25.52
C TYR A 356 -1.41 -6.85 24.63
N ARG A 357 -1.80 -5.68 24.17
CA ARG A 357 -2.95 -5.52 23.27
C ARG A 357 -2.65 -5.99 21.85
N MET A 358 -1.41 -5.80 21.37
CA MET A 358 -0.98 -6.30 20.06
C MET A 358 -0.89 -7.84 20.01
N GLU A 359 -0.61 -8.49 21.12
CA GLU A 359 -0.56 -9.96 21.27
C GLU A 359 -1.93 -10.61 21.47
N SER A 360 -3.00 -9.84 21.55
CA SER A 360 -4.34 -10.34 21.82
C SER A 360 -5.18 -10.47 20.55
N LEU A 361 -5.95 -11.56 20.46
CA LEU A 361 -7.04 -11.72 19.49
C LEU A 361 -8.43 -11.52 20.11
N ASP A 362 -8.52 -11.30 21.42
CA ASP A 362 -9.78 -10.99 22.11
C ASP A 362 -10.29 -9.62 21.60
N PRO A 363 -11.48 -9.55 20.99
CA PRO A 363 -12.03 -8.29 20.46
C PRO A 363 -12.16 -7.16 21.51
N MET A 364 -12.23 -7.49 22.80
CA MET A 364 -12.31 -6.52 23.89
C MET A 364 -10.94 -5.98 24.32
N VAL A 365 -9.86 -6.61 23.86
CA VAL A 365 -8.47 -6.32 24.27
C VAL A 365 -7.61 -5.90 23.09
N LYS A 366 -7.73 -6.59 21.95
CA LYS A 366 -6.78 -6.46 20.83
C LYS A 366 -6.63 -5.03 20.30
N MET A 367 -5.43 -4.73 19.83
CA MET A 367 -5.11 -3.58 18.99
C MET A 367 -4.19 -4.01 17.83
N PRO A 368 -4.44 -3.48 16.60
CA PRO A 368 -5.57 -2.64 16.20
C PRO A 368 -6.93 -3.36 16.35
N GLU A 369 -8.01 -2.61 16.57
CA GLU A 369 -9.38 -3.19 16.60
C GLU A 369 -9.78 -3.73 15.23
N LEU A 370 -9.42 -2.99 14.18
CA LEU A 370 -9.61 -3.28 12.77
C LEU A 370 -8.27 -3.08 12.03
N PRO A 371 -8.05 -3.69 10.88
CA PRO A 371 -8.88 -4.72 10.22
C PRO A 371 -8.54 -6.15 10.65
N SER A 372 -7.43 -6.37 11.39
CA SER A 372 -6.79 -7.68 11.55
C SER A 372 -7.58 -8.69 12.40
N ARG A 373 -7.53 -9.95 11.97
CA ARG A 373 -8.05 -11.13 12.68
C ARG A 373 -6.96 -12.10 13.12
N VAL A 374 -5.73 -11.88 12.64
CA VAL A 374 -4.55 -12.62 13.05
C VAL A 374 -3.52 -11.69 13.66
N LEU A 375 -2.60 -12.24 14.44
CA LEU A 375 -1.47 -11.49 14.98
C LEU A 375 -0.49 -11.10 13.88
N ASN A 376 0.21 -9.99 14.10
CA ASN A 376 1.37 -9.58 13.32
C ASN A 376 2.65 -9.84 14.13
N PRO A 377 3.27 -11.03 14.04
CA PRO A 377 4.43 -11.38 14.87
C PRO A 377 5.61 -10.44 14.66
N GLU A 378 5.87 -10.01 13.42
CA GLU A 378 6.98 -9.12 13.07
C GLU A 378 6.76 -7.72 13.67
N GLY A 379 5.53 -7.20 13.57
CA GLY A 379 5.17 -5.91 14.17
C GLY A 379 5.25 -5.95 15.71
N ILE A 380 4.79 -7.03 16.33
CA ILE A 380 4.89 -7.24 17.78
C ILE A 380 6.36 -7.29 18.21
N GLN A 381 7.20 -8.04 17.49
CA GLN A 381 8.63 -8.15 17.77
C GLN A 381 9.32 -6.79 17.63
N LEU A 382 9.04 -6.04 16.55
CA LEU A 382 9.61 -4.72 16.32
C LEU A 382 9.31 -3.75 17.48
N ILE A 383 8.06 -3.70 17.94
CA ILE A 383 7.65 -2.82 19.04
C ILE A 383 8.25 -3.29 20.37
N SER A 384 8.33 -4.60 20.61
CA SER A 384 8.97 -5.19 21.78
C SER A 384 10.47 -4.88 21.85
N ASP A 385 11.17 -4.99 20.71
CA ASP A 385 12.61 -4.68 20.61
C ASP A 385 12.83 -3.17 20.84
N TRP A 386 11.97 -2.32 20.27
CA TRP A 386 12.03 -0.87 20.45
C TRP A 386 11.86 -0.47 21.93
N ILE A 387 10.87 -1.06 22.63
CA ILE A 387 10.66 -0.82 24.07
C ILE A 387 11.82 -1.34 24.89
N THR A 388 12.35 -2.54 24.56
CA THR A 388 13.49 -3.15 25.23
C THR A 388 14.75 -2.27 25.11
N ALA A 389 14.93 -1.60 23.97
CA ALA A 389 16.06 -0.72 23.74
C ALA A 389 15.95 0.65 24.43
N MET A 390 14.80 0.99 25.00
CA MET A 390 14.64 2.23 25.77
C MET A 390 15.43 2.12 27.09
N GLU A 391 16.10 3.20 27.47
CA GLU A 391 16.74 3.25 28.79
C GLU A 391 15.69 3.03 29.88
N PRO A 392 15.89 2.07 30.78
CA PRO A 392 14.96 1.82 31.87
C PRO A 392 14.77 3.09 32.71
N ALA A 393 13.60 3.67 32.68
CA ALA A 393 13.20 4.80 33.48
C ALA A 393 12.15 4.34 34.51
N GLY A 394 12.34 4.70 35.76
CA GLY A 394 11.28 4.53 36.75
C GLY A 394 10.11 5.41 36.35
N CYS A 395 8.97 4.78 35.99
CA CYS A 395 7.72 5.50 35.81
C CYS A 395 7.15 5.79 37.20
N GLU A 396 7.26 7.04 37.69
CA GLU A 396 6.71 7.51 38.96
C GLU A 396 5.34 8.19 38.78
#